data_6e850c2d7836ba39b233f960b052a564
#
_entry.id   6e850c2d7836ba39b233f960b052a564
#
_cell.length_a   1.000
_cell.length_b   1.000
_cell.length_c   1.000
_cell.angle_alpha   90.00
_cell.angle_beta   90.00
_cell.angle_gamma   90.00
#
_symmetry.space_group_name_H-M   'P 1'
#
loop_
_entity.id
_entity.type
_entity.pdbx_description
1 polymer ?
#
loop_
_entity_poly.entity_id
_entity_poly.type
_entity_poly.pdbx_seq_one_letter_code
_entity_poly.pdbx_strand_id
1 'polypeptide(L)'
;AWLKNIRRLPLNDAEKRAFSNASGAGAEVIPTQTANEIISKVKTLAPMLNEVTLLHVKGAVKFAIEGTNNAAAIHTENASITAAADTLTTVSLSGYEIVKLVQISDTVMTMSITAFESWIVNMLAEAIARKVEDLLINGTGSSQPKGIENANTWGATNSVTVAKTGALTAANVQTLIGLLPSGYDRNGKF
;
A
#
# COMPACT_ATOMS: atom_id res chain seq x y z
N ALA A 1 30.93 -0.14 1.92
CA ALA A 1 31.17 0.85 0.85
C ALA A 1 30.06 1.91 0.81
N TRP A 2 28.78 1.52 0.58
CA TRP A 2 27.64 2.43 0.43
C TRP A 2 27.45 3.41 1.61
N LEU A 3 27.43 2.92 2.86
CA LEU A 3 27.32 3.77 4.06
C LEU A 3 28.49 4.73 4.24
N LYS A 4 29.70 4.31 3.88
CA LYS A 4 30.88 5.18 3.90
C LYS A 4 30.77 6.27 2.84
N ASN A 5 30.26 5.93 1.65
CA ASN A 5 30.05 6.89 0.57
C ASN A 5 29.05 7.97 0.96
N ILE A 6 27.90 7.61 1.55
CA ILE A 6 26.90 8.57 2.05
C ILE A 6 27.53 9.52 3.09
N ARG A 7 28.39 8.99 3.96
CA ARG A 7 29.10 9.77 4.99
C ARG A 7 30.36 10.48 4.49
N ARG A 8 30.66 10.42 3.20
CA ARG A 8 31.86 11.00 2.57
C ARG A 8 33.16 10.52 3.22
N LEU A 9 33.17 9.32 3.77
CA LEU A 9 34.36 8.68 4.36
C LEU A 9 35.20 8.05 3.24
N PRO A 10 36.55 8.01 3.40
CA PRO A 10 37.41 7.41 2.41
C PRO A 10 37.11 5.91 2.26
N LEU A 11 36.96 5.48 1.02
CA LEU A 11 36.80 4.08 0.65
C LEU A 11 38.17 3.46 0.37
N ASN A 12 38.39 2.23 0.82
CA ASN A 12 39.55 1.47 0.42
C ASN A 12 39.44 0.97 -1.02
N ASP A 13 40.52 0.45 -1.63
CA ASP A 13 40.51 0.07 -3.06
C ASP A 13 39.59 -1.13 -3.37
N ALA A 14 39.38 -2.04 -2.41
CA ALA A 14 38.42 -3.12 -2.53
C ALA A 14 36.97 -2.61 -2.48
N GLU A 15 36.69 -1.67 -1.59
CA GLU A 15 35.38 -1.01 -1.47
C GLU A 15 35.06 -0.15 -2.70
N LYS A 16 36.03 0.57 -3.27
CA LYS A 16 35.88 1.32 -4.53
C LYS A 16 35.55 0.40 -5.69
N ARG A 17 36.26 -0.73 -5.82
CA ARG A 17 35.98 -1.74 -6.87
C ARG A 17 34.61 -2.36 -6.73
N ALA A 18 34.22 -2.76 -5.51
CA ALA A 18 32.89 -3.30 -5.26
C ALA A 18 31.78 -2.28 -5.57
N PHE A 19 32.01 -1.01 -5.23
CA PHE A 19 31.07 0.06 -5.52
C PHE A 19 30.96 0.37 -7.03
N SER A 20 32.07 0.43 -7.75
CA SER A 20 32.08 0.67 -9.21
C SER A 20 31.50 -0.48 -10.01
N ASN A 21 31.66 -1.74 -9.58
CA ASN A 21 31.09 -2.90 -10.27
C ASN A 21 29.60 -3.09 -10.01
N ALA A 22 29.11 -2.60 -8.87
CA ALA A 22 27.67 -2.67 -8.54
C ALA A 22 26.84 -1.55 -9.20
N SER A 23 27.49 -0.46 -9.60
CA SER A 23 26.83 0.70 -10.19
C SER A 23 27.22 0.85 -11.67
N GLY A 24 26.39 0.32 -12.56
CA GLY A 24 26.37 0.86 -13.92
C GLY A 24 26.07 2.36 -13.82
N ALA A 25 27.06 3.20 -14.19
CA ALA A 25 26.97 4.65 -14.34
C ALA A 25 26.08 5.37 -13.29
N GLY A 26 26.63 5.60 -12.09
CA GLY A 26 26.16 6.64 -11.18
C GLY A 26 24.95 6.31 -10.29
N ALA A 27 24.55 5.06 -10.18
CA ALA A 27 23.48 4.69 -9.27
C ALA A 27 24.02 4.42 -7.87
N GLU A 28 23.63 5.22 -6.91
CA GLU A 28 23.75 4.93 -5.48
C GLU A 28 22.78 3.82 -5.10
N VAL A 29 23.07 2.59 -5.50
CA VAL A 29 22.21 1.44 -5.22
C VAL A 29 22.33 1.07 -3.76
N ILE A 30 21.20 1.13 -3.05
CA ILE A 30 21.09 0.60 -1.69
C ILE A 30 21.43 -0.90 -1.73
N PRO A 31 22.33 -1.41 -0.86
CA PRO A 31 22.60 -2.84 -0.79
C PRO A 31 21.34 -3.66 -0.59
N THR A 32 21.22 -4.78 -1.28
CA THR A 32 20.02 -5.63 -1.22
C THR A 32 19.66 -6.06 0.21
N GLN A 33 20.65 -6.30 1.04
CA GLN A 33 20.43 -6.62 2.47
C GLN A 33 19.75 -5.48 3.21
N THR A 34 20.26 -4.26 3.06
CA THR A 34 19.67 -3.06 3.69
C THR A 34 18.27 -2.78 3.14
N ALA A 35 18.06 -2.96 1.85
CA ALA A 35 16.73 -2.82 1.24
C ALA A 35 15.74 -3.86 1.79
N ASN A 36 16.14 -5.12 1.91
CA ASN A 36 15.31 -6.18 2.49
C ASN A 36 14.99 -5.91 3.96
N GLU A 37 15.94 -5.38 4.73
CA GLU A 37 15.73 -5.01 6.12
C GLU A 37 14.71 -3.86 6.25
N ILE A 38 14.81 -2.84 5.40
CA ILE A 38 13.82 -1.75 5.33
C ILE A 38 12.42 -2.33 5.02
N ILE A 39 12.29 -3.19 4.00
CA ILE A 39 11.02 -3.79 3.61
C ILE A 39 10.44 -4.64 4.76
N SER A 40 11.27 -5.42 5.43
CA SER A 40 10.85 -6.23 6.60
C SER A 40 10.31 -5.35 7.73
N LYS A 41 11.01 -4.26 8.05
CA LYS A 41 10.57 -3.29 9.07
C LYS A 41 9.29 -2.56 8.65
N VAL A 42 9.16 -2.18 7.37
CA VAL A 42 7.92 -1.58 6.85
C VAL A 42 6.72 -2.49 7.08
N LYS A 43 6.84 -3.79 6.79
CA LYS A 43 5.77 -4.77 7.03
C LYS A 43 5.40 -4.88 8.52
N THR A 44 6.37 -4.74 9.41
CA THR A 44 6.13 -4.78 10.86
C THR A 44 5.47 -3.49 11.35
N LEU A 45 5.84 -2.35 10.79
CA LEU A 45 5.35 -1.02 11.19
C LEU A 45 4.01 -0.65 10.54
N ALA A 46 3.64 -1.31 9.44
CA ALA A 46 2.40 -1.08 8.70
C ALA A 46 1.46 -2.27 8.84
N PRO A 47 0.67 -2.39 9.92
CA PRO A 47 -0.22 -3.52 10.17
C PRO A 47 -1.26 -3.71 9.07
N MET A 48 -1.74 -2.65 8.44
CA MET A 48 -2.68 -2.73 7.31
C MET A 48 -2.12 -3.55 6.13
N LEU A 49 -0.80 -3.54 5.90
CA LEU A 49 -0.18 -4.36 4.86
C LEU A 49 -0.32 -5.88 5.09
N ASN A 50 -0.51 -6.30 6.32
CA ASN A 50 -0.69 -7.72 6.66
C ASN A 50 -2.14 -8.19 6.42
N GLU A 51 -3.08 -7.25 6.32
CA GLU A 51 -4.50 -7.52 6.11
C GLU A 51 -4.89 -7.51 4.63
N VAL A 52 -4.03 -6.99 3.76
CA VAL A 52 -4.30 -6.91 2.31
C VAL A 52 -3.55 -8.01 1.54
N THR A 53 -4.15 -8.48 0.45
CA THR A 53 -3.49 -9.44 -0.44
C THR A 53 -2.46 -8.74 -1.30
N LEU A 54 -1.17 -9.06 -1.10
CA LEU A 54 -0.06 -8.48 -1.84
C LEU A 54 0.18 -9.30 -3.11
N LEU A 55 0.00 -8.67 -4.28
CA LEU A 55 0.31 -9.24 -5.59
C LEU A 55 1.68 -8.75 -6.06
N HIS A 56 2.64 -9.66 -6.18
CA HIS A 56 3.99 -9.35 -6.66
C HIS A 56 4.06 -9.54 -8.18
N VAL A 57 3.76 -8.48 -8.92
CA VAL A 57 3.75 -8.48 -10.39
C VAL A 57 4.68 -7.41 -10.94
N LYS A 58 5.28 -7.68 -12.10
CA LYS A 58 6.08 -6.68 -12.83
C LYS A 58 5.17 -5.94 -13.81
N GLY A 59 5.08 -4.62 -13.67
CA GLY A 59 4.31 -3.76 -14.56
C GLY A 59 2.83 -3.62 -14.18
N ALA A 60 2.03 -3.11 -15.12
CA ALA A 60 0.60 -2.93 -14.93
C ALA A 60 -0.16 -4.24 -15.15
N VAL A 61 -1.12 -4.52 -14.29
CA VAL A 61 -2.00 -5.70 -14.37
C VAL A 61 -3.44 -5.23 -14.54
N LYS A 62 -4.17 -5.93 -15.41
CA LYS A 62 -5.59 -5.69 -15.63
C LYS A 62 -6.39 -6.89 -15.15
N PHE A 63 -7.38 -6.63 -14.32
CA PHE A 63 -8.35 -7.62 -13.87
C PHE A 63 -9.70 -7.32 -14.48
N ALA A 64 -10.31 -8.34 -15.09
CA ALA A 64 -11.71 -8.26 -15.46
C ALA A 64 -12.56 -8.56 -14.22
N ILE A 65 -13.46 -7.67 -13.90
CA ILE A 65 -14.46 -7.85 -12.84
C ILE A 65 -15.85 -7.82 -13.45
N GLU A 66 -16.75 -8.55 -12.84
CA GLU A 66 -18.15 -8.56 -13.23
C GLU A 66 -18.74 -7.16 -13.02
N GLY A 67 -19.31 -6.60 -14.08
CA GLY A 67 -19.98 -5.30 -14.05
C GLY A 67 -21.45 -5.45 -13.73
N THR A 68 -22.25 -5.75 -14.72
CA THR A 68 -23.69 -6.00 -14.56
C THR A 68 -23.95 -7.48 -14.78
N ASN A 69 -24.55 -8.12 -13.79
CA ASN A 69 -25.08 -9.49 -13.88
C ASN A 69 -26.59 -9.40 -13.84
N ASN A 70 -27.21 -9.78 -14.94
CA ASN A 70 -28.67 -9.72 -15.07
C ASN A 70 -29.31 -10.95 -14.40
N ALA A 71 -30.32 -10.71 -13.61
CA ALA A 71 -31.01 -11.79 -12.93
C ALA A 71 -31.71 -12.74 -13.94
N ALA A 72 -31.67 -14.03 -13.62
CA ALA A 72 -32.46 -15.02 -14.36
C ALA A 72 -33.96 -14.73 -14.17
N ALA A 73 -34.71 -14.78 -15.26
CA ALA A 73 -36.17 -14.59 -15.25
C ALA A 73 -36.88 -15.90 -15.51
N ILE A 74 -38.03 -16.06 -14.89
CA ILE A 74 -38.95 -17.17 -15.21
C ILE A 74 -39.60 -16.88 -16.54
N HIS A 75 -39.47 -17.82 -17.48
CA HIS A 75 -40.08 -17.72 -18.78
C HIS A 75 -41.49 -18.29 -18.75
N THR A 76 -42.44 -17.54 -19.32
CA THR A 76 -43.81 -18.00 -19.55
C THR A 76 -43.89 -18.56 -20.98
N GLU A 77 -44.57 -19.68 -21.15
CA GLU A 77 -44.76 -20.34 -22.45
C GLU A 77 -45.34 -19.34 -23.47
N ASN A 78 -44.75 -19.31 -24.67
CA ASN A 78 -45.09 -18.39 -25.77
C ASN A 78 -44.78 -16.89 -25.54
N ALA A 79 -44.08 -16.50 -24.47
CA ALA A 79 -43.60 -15.13 -24.29
C ALA A 79 -42.28 -14.89 -25.06
N SER A 80 -42.07 -13.65 -25.49
CA SER A 80 -40.77 -13.26 -26.07
C SER A 80 -39.70 -13.17 -25.01
N ILE A 81 -38.50 -13.78 -25.24
CA ILE A 81 -37.35 -13.66 -24.38
C ILE A 81 -36.53 -12.44 -24.83
N THR A 82 -36.40 -11.47 -23.94
CA THR A 82 -35.48 -10.34 -24.15
C THR A 82 -34.12 -10.69 -23.57
N ALA A 83 -33.10 -10.79 -24.42
CA ALA A 83 -31.73 -11.00 -23.96
C ALA A 83 -31.22 -9.73 -23.31
N ALA A 84 -30.75 -9.84 -22.09
CA ALA A 84 -29.98 -8.80 -21.42
C ALA A 84 -28.48 -9.18 -21.43
N ALA A 85 -27.62 -8.24 -21.82
CA ALA A 85 -26.19 -8.50 -21.90
C ALA A 85 -25.50 -8.26 -20.53
N ASP A 86 -24.79 -9.26 -20.05
CA ASP A 86 -23.92 -9.09 -18.92
C ASP A 86 -22.66 -8.32 -19.33
N THR A 87 -22.15 -7.49 -18.45
CA THR A 87 -20.99 -6.66 -18.75
C THR A 87 -19.80 -7.01 -17.86
N LEU A 88 -18.59 -6.95 -18.44
CA LEU A 88 -17.33 -7.06 -17.73
C LEU A 88 -16.66 -5.69 -17.68
N THR A 89 -16.22 -5.29 -16.50
CA THR A 89 -15.46 -4.06 -16.29
C THR A 89 -14.00 -4.42 -16.02
N THR A 90 -13.08 -3.62 -16.50
CA THR A 90 -11.64 -3.84 -16.30
C THR A 90 -11.09 -2.88 -15.27
N VAL A 91 -10.46 -3.42 -14.22
CA VAL A 91 -9.67 -2.65 -13.27
C VAL A 91 -8.20 -2.79 -13.62
N SER A 92 -7.54 -1.66 -13.83
CA SER A 92 -6.10 -1.59 -14.11
C SER A 92 -5.35 -1.21 -12.83
N LEU A 93 -4.40 -2.04 -12.43
CA LEU A 93 -3.47 -1.77 -11.34
C LEU A 93 -2.15 -1.31 -11.93
N SER A 94 -1.68 -0.12 -11.54
CA SER A 94 -0.37 0.43 -11.91
C SER A 94 0.50 0.61 -10.66
N GLY A 95 1.83 0.55 -10.83
CA GLY A 95 2.77 0.82 -9.75
C GLY A 95 2.95 2.32 -9.51
N TYR A 96 3.16 2.69 -8.26
CA TYR A 96 3.54 4.04 -7.84
C TYR A 96 4.84 3.99 -7.07
N GLU A 97 5.65 5.02 -7.23
CA GLU A 97 6.94 5.13 -6.57
C GLU A 97 6.82 5.98 -5.31
N ILE A 98 7.34 5.49 -4.20
CA ILE A 98 7.42 6.23 -2.94
C ILE A 98 8.87 6.63 -2.73
N VAL A 99 9.12 7.93 -2.71
CA VAL A 99 10.47 8.50 -2.57
C VAL A 99 10.59 9.25 -1.24
N LYS A 100 11.70 9.03 -0.55
CA LYS A 100 12.08 9.76 0.67
C LYS A 100 13.47 10.37 0.50
N LEU A 101 13.54 11.69 0.52
CA LEU A 101 14.81 12.41 0.59
C LEU A 101 15.24 12.58 2.05
N VAL A 102 16.48 12.25 2.35
CA VAL A 102 17.06 12.37 3.70
C VAL A 102 18.20 13.37 3.67
N GLN A 103 18.09 14.41 4.48
CA GLN A 103 19.21 15.33 4.75
C GLN A 103 19.92 14.87 6.01
N ILE A 104 21.24 14.74 5.93
CA ILE A 104 22.09 14.26 7.03
C ILE A 104 22.89 15.44 7.55
N SER A 105 22.79 15.72 8.87
CA SER A 105 23.59 16.74 9.53
C SER A 105 24.97 16.24 9.89
N ASP A 106 25.91 17.16 10.07
CA ASP A 106 27.30 16.83 10.47
C ASP A 106 27.36 16.07 11.81
N THR A 107 26.46 16.36 12.73
CA THR A 107 26.36 15.63 14.02
C THR A 107 26.04 14.15 13.81
N VAL A 108 25.16 13.82 12.89
CA VAL A 108 24.82 12.42 12.56
C VAL A 108 25.99 11.72 11.86
N MET A 109 26.81 12.45 11.12
CA MET A 109 28.01 11.90 10.48
C MET A 109 29.09 11.44 11.48
N THR A 110 29.07 11.90 12.73
CA THR A 110 30.02 11.47 13.78
C THR A 110 29.65 10.12 14.42
N MET A 111 28.46 9.60 14.18
CA MET A 111 28.03 8.30 14.72
C MET A 111 28.91 7.15 14.21
N SER A 112 28.94 6.02 14.91
CA SER A 112 29.54 4.79 14.38
C SER A 112 28.80 4.32 13.12
N ILE A 113 29.47 3.55 12.26
CA ILE A 113 28.85 3.08 11.00
C ILE A 113 27.61 2.23 11.28
N THR A 114 27.68 1.35 12.27
CA THR A 114 26.55 0.48 12.65
C THR A 114 25.37 1.25 13.23
N ALA A 115 25.66 2.24 14.11
CA ALA A 115 24.59 3.08 14.66
C ALA A 115 23.93 3.94 13.58
N PHE A 116 24.71 4.46 12.64
CA PHE A 116 24.20 5.22 11.50
C PHE A 116 23.33 4.36 10.57
N GLU A 117 23.75 3.12 10.30
CA GLU A 117 22.97 2.18 9.49
C GLU A 117 21.60 1.89 10.13
N SER A 118 21.60 1.52 11.41
CA SER A 118 20.36 1.26 12.14
C SER A 118 19.43 2.48 12.19
N TRP A 119 20.00 3.66 12.39
CA TRP A 119 19.25 4.91 12.42
C TRP A 119 18.59 5.20 11.06
N ILE A 120 19.33 5.13 9.95
CA ILE A 120 18.80 5.45 8.61
C ILE A 120 17.77 4.42 8.17
N VAL A 121 17.98 3.13 8.44
CA VAL A 121 17.03 2.05 8.15
C VAL A 121 15.72 2.26 8.90
N ASN A 122 15.77 2.57 10.19
CA ASN A 122 14.57 2.82 10.99
C ASN A 122 13.81 4.05 10.50
N MET A 123 14.50 5.15 10.26
CA MET A 123 13.90 6.39 9.78
C MET A 123 13.24 6.23 8.40
N LEU A 124 13.90 5.52 7.49
CA LEU A 124 13.33 5.24 6.16
C LEU A 124 12.13 4.31 6.27
N ALA A 125 12.24 3.22 7.04
CA ALA A 125 11.15 2.26 7.23
C ALA A 125 9.91 2.92 7.83
N GLU A 126 10.08 3.75 8.86
CA GLU A 126 8.97 4.47 9.49
C GLU A 126 8.28 5.45 8.52
N ALA A 127 9.07 6.23 7.77
CA ALA A 127 8.51 7.19 6.82
C ALA A 127 7.77 6.50 5.67
N ILE A 128 8.30 5.39 5.17
CA ILE A 128 7.68 4.60 4.10
C ILE A 128 6.41 3.91 4.63
N ALA A 129 6.46 3.29 5.81
CA ALA A 129 5.32 2.62 6.43
C ALA A 129 4.14 3.57 6.62
N ARG A 130 4.37 4.75 7.21
CA ARG A 130 3.34 5.78 7.39
C ARG A 130 2.74 6.22 6.05
N LYS A 131 3.58 6.39 5.01
CA LYS A 131 3.06 6.80 3.70
C LYS A 131 2.29 5.69 3.01
N VAL A 132 2.69 4.44 3.14
CA VAL A 132 1.97 3.29 2.60
C VAL A 132 0.60 3.16 3.28
N GLU A 133 0.53 3.24 4.60
CA GLU A 133 -0.74 3.19 5.33
C GLU A 133 -1.68 4.36 4.96
N ASP A 134 -1.14 5.57 4.88
CA ASP A 134 -1.90 6.73 4.44
C ASP A 134 -2.49 6.51 3.02
N LEU A 135 -1.71 5.97 2.10
CA LEU A 135 -2.17 5.70 0.74
C LEU A 135 -3.18 4.55 0.67
N LEU A 136 -3.05 3.53 1.52
CA LEU A 136 -4.02 2.43 1.60
C LEU A 136 -5.39 2.91 2.07
N ILE A 137 -5.43 3.88 2.96
CA ILE A 137 -6.69 4.42 3.51
C ILE A 137 -7.19 5.59 2.67
N ASN A 138 -6.40 6.65 2.54
CA ASN A 138 -6.80 7.96 2.03
C ASN A 138 -6.45 8.20 0.55
N GLY A 139 -5.78 7.27 -0.13
CA GLY A 139 -5.34 7.44 -1.51
C GLY A 139 -6.47 7.86 -2.45
N THR A 140 -6.30 8.94 -3.21
CA THR A 140 -7.36 9.52 -4.06
C THR A 140 -7.53 8.84 -5.41
N GLY A 141 -6.53 8.07 -5.87
CA GLY A 141 -6.53 7.47 -7.21
C GLY A 141 -6.09 8.41 -8.33
N SER A 142 -5.77 9.68 -8.03
CA SER A 142 -5.22 10.64 -8.99
C SER A 142 -3.73 10.82 -8.72
N SER A 143 -2.87 10.39 -9.64
CA SER A 143 -1.41 10.38 -9.50
C SER A 143 -0.88 9.62 -8.26
N GLN A 144 -1.73 8.84 -7.63
CA GLN A 144 -1.44 8.01 -6.45
C GLN A 144 -2.41 6.81 -6.39
N PRO A 145 -2.12 5.77 -5.61
CA PRO A 145 -3.04 4.64 -5.45
C PRO A 145 -4.42 5.08 -4.97
N LYS A 146 -5.43 4.28 -5.28
CA LYS A 146 -6.78 4.49 -4.77
C LYS A 146 -6.94 3.74 -3.45
N GLY A 147 -7.08 4.47 -2.35
CA GLY A 147 -7.27 3.94 -1.01
C GLY A 147 -8.70 3.49 -0.74
N ILE A 148 -8.90 2.79 0.38
CA ILE A 148 -10.20 2.21 0.77
C ILE A 148 -11.29 3.28 0.86
N GLU A 149 -10.98 4.45 1.42
CA GLU A 149 -11.93 5.54 1.58
C GLU A 149 -12.48 6.04 0.24
N ASN A 150 -11.62 6.13 -0.78
CA ASN A 150 -11.99 6.63 -2.10
C ASN A 150 -12.36 5.50 -3.10
N ALA A 151 -12.12 4.24 -2.75
CA ALA A 151 -12.46 3.10 -3.60
C ALA A 151 -13.95 2.80 -3.59
N ASN A 152 -14.63 3.15 -2.51
CA ASN A 152 -16.03 2.86 -2.28
C ASN A 152 -16.90 4.12 -2.34
N THR A 153 -18.15 3.95 -2.72
CA THR A 153 -19.18 4.99 -2.57
C THR A 153 -19.86 4.76 -1.21
N TRP A 154 -19.58 5.64 -0.27
CA TRP A 154 -20.16 5.56 1.06
C TRP A 154 -21.58 6.10 1.08
N GLY A 155 -22.49 5.39 1.71
CA GLY A 155 -23.90 5.74 1.79
C GLY A 155 -24.60 5.04 2.98
N ALA A 156 -25.88 5.24 3.13
CA ALA A 156 -26.66 4.72 4.25
C ALA A 156 -26.66 3.18 4.37
N THR A 157 -26.31 2.48 3.29
CA THR A 157 -26.30 1.01 3.24
C THR A 157 -24.95 0.39 3.63
N ASN A 158 -23.89 1.18 3.74
CA ASN A 158 -22.53 0.68 3.98
C ASN A 158 -21.69 1.60 4.90
N SER A 159 -22.31 2.62 5.49
CA SER A 159 -21.62 3.52 6.40
C SER A 159 -22.54 4.07 7.48
N VAL A 160 -21.95 4.40 8.61
CA VAL A 160 -22.59 5.11 9.72
C VAL A 160 -21.87 6.43 9.93
N THR A 161 -22.60 7.54 9.79
CA THR A 161 -22.05 8.88 9.98
C THR A 161 -22.12 9.26 11.45
N VAL A 162 -20.97 9.56 12.04
CA VAL A 162 -20.85 10.12 13.39
C VAL A 162 -20.30 11.53 13.28
N ALA A 163 -20.90 12.49 13.99
CA ALA A 163 -20.41 13.85 13.99
C ALA A 163 -18.96 13.89 14.50
N LYS A 164 -18.10 14.72 13.90
CA LYS A 164 -16.67 14.84 14.25
C LYS A 164 -16.41 15.11 15.73
N THR A 165 -17.35 15.78 16.41
CA THR A 165 -17.32 16.09 17.85
C THR A 165 -18.18 15.14 18.69
N GLY A 166 -18.86 14.19 18.03
CA GLY A 166 -19.71 13.20 18.68
C GLY A 166 -18.90 12.01 19.20
N ALA A 167 -19.31 11.47 20.35
CA ALA A 167 -18.75 10.22 20.85
C ALA A 167 -19.25 9.04 20.00
N LEU A 168 -18.35 8.11 19.69
CA LEU A 168 -18.74 6.84 19.13
C LEU A 168 -19.51 6.03 20.19
N THR A 169 -20.75 5.68 19.91
CA THR A 169 -21.62 4.93 20.82
C THR A 169 -21.68 3.44 20.43
N ALA A 170 -22.03 2.60 21.41
CA ALA A 170 -22.27 1.18 21.14
C ALA A 170 -23.35 0.97 20.08
N ALA A 171 -24.36 1.83 20.04
CA ALA A 171 -25.41 1.79 19.02
C ALA A 171 -24.89 2.04 17.60
N ASN A 172 -23.90 2.93 17.42
CA ASN A 172 -23.26 3.17 16.12
C ASN A 172 -22.52 1.93 15.64
N VAL A 173 -21.80 1.25 16.53
CA VAL A 173 -21.09 0.00 16.22
C VAL A 173 -22.09 -1.11 15.89
N GLN A 174 -23.15 -1.26 16.65
CA GLN A 174 -24.19 -2.26 16.40
C GLN A 174 -24.89 -2.03 15.04
N THR A 175 -25.16 -0.77 14.71
CA THR A 175 -25.71 -0.41 13.39
C THR A 175 -24.73 -0.77 12.26
N LEU A 176 -23.44 -0.47 12.43
CA LEU A 176 -22.41 -0.80 11.45
C LEU A 176 -22.30 -2.31 11.22
N ILE A 177 -22.37 -3.12 12.27
CA ILE A 177 -22.38 -4.58 12.18
C ILE A 177 -23.62 -5.06 11.41
N GLY A 178 -24.79 -4.45 11.67
CA GLY A 178 -26.04 -4.77 10.97
C GLY A 178 -26.05 -4.43 9.48
N LEU A 179 -25.16 -3.55 9.02
CA LEU A 179 -24.98 -3.23 7.60
C LEU A 179 -24.15 -4.25 6.82
N LEU A 180 -23.45 -5.17 7.52
CA LEU A 180 -22.68 -6.21 6.86
C LEU A 180 -23.61 -7.22 6.17
N PRO A 181 -23.40 -7.53 4.89
CA PRO A 181 -24.14 -8.60 4.22
C PRO A 181 -23.93 -9.95 4.91
N SER A 182 -24.96 -10.80 4.92
CA SER A 182 -24.87 -12.12 5.52
C SER A 182 -23.72 -12.94 4.89
N GLY A 183 -22.87 -13.51 5.74
CA GLY A 183 -21.68 -14.26 5.33
C GLY A 183 -20.36 -13.48 5.52
N TYR A 184 -20.39 -12.15 5.60
CA TYR A 184 -19.20 -11.33 5.92
C TYR A 184 -19.06 -11.02 7.41
N ASP A 185 -20.13 -11.20 8.19
CA ASP A 185 -20.20 -10.97 9.63
C ASP A 185 -19.23 -11.85 10.44
N ARG A 186 -18.93 -13.07 9.95
CA ARG A 186 -18.08 -14.04 10.64
C ARG A 186 -16.59 -13.72 10.64
N ASN A 187 -16.12 -12.94 9.66
CA ASN A 187 -14.70 -12.61 9.47
C ASN A 187 -14.45 -11.10 9.50
N GLY A 188 -15.43 -10.31 9.94
CA GLY A 188 -15.29 -8.87 10.10
C GLY A 188 -14.21 -8.53 11.14
N LYS A 189 -13.32 -7.60 10.80
CA LYS A 189 -12.34 -7.01 11.72
C LYS A 189 -12.77 -5.58 12.02
N PHE A 190 -12.82 -5.24 13.31
CA PHE A 190 -13.25 -3.94 13.83
C PHE A 190 -12.10 -3.22 14.52
#